data_9b6748dff543b727bb51ff7921bbc024
#
_entry.id   9b6748dff543b727bb51ff7921bbc024
#
_cell.length_a   1.000
_cell.length_b   1.000
_cell.length_c   1.000
_cell.angle_alpha   90.00
_cell.angle_beta   90.00
_cell.angle_gamma   90.00
#
_symmetry.space_group_name_H-M   'P 1'
#
loop_
_entity.id
_entity.type
_entity.pdbx_description
1 polymer ?
#
loop_
_entity_poly.entity_id
_entity_poly.type
_entity_poly.pdbx_seq_one_letter_code
_entity_poly.pdbx_strand_id
1 'polypeptide(L)'
;MNNVFVYCEIEQTTVQEVSQELLTKGRKLANQLGVELHAIVAGTDIKGKVEDQILPYGVDKLFVFDGKGLFPYTSAPHTDILVNLFKEEQPQIALMGATVIGRDLGPRVSSSLTSGLTADCTQLEIGEYDDKKAGKHYDNILYQIRPAFGGNIVATIVNPDHRPQMATVRSGVMQKAIYEGTAKQEVVYPEVSKYVDAAAYAVKVIERHVEAAQNNLKGAAIVVAGGYGVGSKENFETLFQLADVLHAEVGASRAAVDAGWIPTDRQVGQTGVTVHPKVYIACGISGQIQHIAGMQDSGIIISINNDPDAPINQIADYVINGDVGEVLPKMIKYYKQNSK
;
A
#
# COMPACT_ATOMS: atom_id res chain seq x y z
N MET A 1 3.78 -22.16 -18.37
CA MET A 1 3.24 -21.05 -17.58
C MET A 1 4.18 -19.87 -17.75
N ASN A 2 3.65 -18.68 -17.80
CA ASN A 2 4.44 -17.48 -17.99
C ASN A 2 4.74 -16.83 -16.62
N ASN A 3 5.64 -15.86 -16.59
CA ASN A 3 6.23 -15.32 -15.38
C ASN A 3 5.32 -14.37 -14.57
N VAL A 4 5.69 -14.10 -13.33
CA VAL A 4 5.07 -13.08 -12.47
C VAL A 4 5.84 -11.77 -12.64
N PHE A 5 5.13 -10.69 -12.91
CA PHE A 5 5.70 -9.35 -13.08
C PHE A 5 5.27 -8.41 -11.97
N VAL A 6 6.18 -7.58 -11.51
CA VAL A 6 5.93 -6.50 -10.55
C VAL A 6 6.41 -5.18 -11.16
N TYR A 7 5.50 -4.21 -11.27
CA TYR A 7 5.87 -2.83 -11.58
C TYR A 7 6.34 -2.13 -10.31
N CYS A 8 7.60 -1.70 -10.31
CA CYS A 8 8.24 -1.02 -9.19
C CYS A 8 8.09 0.50 -9.35
N GLU A 9 7.37 1.12 -8.45
CA GLU A 9 7.26 2.56 -8.35
C GLU A 9 8.50 3.15 -7.73
N ILE A 10 8.92 4.31 -8.23
CA ILE A 10 10.07 5.05 -7.74
C ILE A 10 9.73 6.52 -7.50
N GLU A 11 10.38 7.09 -6.52
CA GLU A 11 10.48 8.53 -6.33
C GLU A 11 11.93 8.94 -6.60
N GLN A 12 12.17 9.59 -7.74
CA GLN A 12 13.50 9.83 -8.28
C GLN A 12 14.29 8.50 -8.48
N THR A 13 15.19 8.16 -7.57
CA THR A 13 15.99 6.92 -7.59
C THR A 13 15.67 5.99 -6.40
N THR A 14 14.64 6.31 -5.62
CA THR A 14 14.25 5.51 -4.46
C THR A 14 13.04 4.65 -4.78
N VAL A 15 13.19 3.34 -4.62
CA VAL A 15 12.09 2.38 -4.82
C VAL A 15 11.10 2.49 -3.66
N GLN A 16 9.81 2.63 -3.98
CA GLN A 16 8.76 2.78 -3.00
C GLN A 16 8.53 1.47 -2.23
N GLU A 17 8.20 1.59 -0.94
CA GLU A 17 8.05 0.44 -0.04
C GLU A 17 7.01 -0.57 -0.52
N VAL A 18 5.88 -0.10 -1.07
CA VAL A 18 4.85 -0.97 -1.65
C VAL A 18 5.41 -1.88 -2.75
N SER A 19 6.36 -1.40 -3.54
CA SER A 19 7.02 -2.20 -4.57
C SER A 19 7.87 -3.31 -3.96
N GLN A 20 8.58 -3.04 -2.87
CA GLN A 20 9.38 -4.02 -2.15
C GLN A 20 8.51 -5.09 -1.47
N GLU A 21 7.35 -4.70 -0.93
CA GLU A 21 6.32 -5.62 -0.44
C GLU A 21 5.82 -6.55 -1.56
N LEU A 22 5.53 -5.96 -2.74
CA LEU A 22 5.05 -6.70 -3.90
C LEU A 22 6.08 -7.62 -4.51
N LEU A 23 7.36 -7.25 -4.51
CA LEU A 23 8.44 -8.13 -4.93
C LEU A 23 8.53 -9.37 -4.02
N THR A 24 8.41 -9.18 -2.69
CA THR A 24 8.36 -10.29 -1.74
C THR A 24 7.17 -11.21 -2.01
N LYS A 25 5.98 -10.64 -2.23
CA LYS A 25 4.78 -11.43 -2.56
C LYS A 25 4.87 -12.09 -3.92
N GLY A 26 5.37 -11.36 -4.93
CA GLY A 26 5.61 -11.85 -6.28
C GLY A 26 6.57 -13.05 -6.29
N ARG A 27 7.63 -13.03 -5.47
CA ARG A 27 8.54 -14.18 -5.32
C ARG A 27 7.81 -15.40 -4.76
N LYS A 28 6.97 -15.23 -3.75
CA LYS A 28 6.17 -16.33 -3.19
C LYS A 28 5.21 -16.94 -4.25
N LEU A 29 4.53 -16.10 -5.01
CA LEU A 29 3.63 -16.54 -6.09
C LEU A 29 4.40 -17.23 -7.22
N ALA A 30 5.55 -16.68 -7.63
CA ALA A 30 6.39 -17.27 -8.66
C ALA A 30 6.93 -18.65 -8.25
N ASN A 31 7.34 -18.80 -6.99
CA ASN A 31 7.76 -20.10 -6.44
C ASN A 31 6.62 -21.12 -6.44
N GLN A 32 5.39 -20.73 -6.06
CA GLN A 32 4.22 -21.62 -6.09
C GLN A 32 3.88 -22.08 -7.51
N LEU A 33 4.07 -21.19 -8.49
CA LEU A 33 3.79 -21.48 -9.90
C LEU A 33 4.95 -22.18 -10.61
N GLY A 34 6.14 -22.25 -10.00
CA GLY A 34 7.37 -22.78 -10.63
C GLY A 34 7.87 -21.92 -11.80
N VAL A 35 7.71 -20.59 -11.73
CA VAL A 35 8.08 -19.60 -12.75
C VAL A 35 9.02 -18.54 -12.19
N GLU A 36 9.49 -17.63 -13.05
CA GLU A 36 10.35 -16.54 -12.67
C GLU A 36 9.58 -15.33 -12.14
N LEU A 37 10.25 -14.57 -11.26
CA LEU A 37 9.83 -13.24 -10.86
C LEU A 37 10.56 -12.20 -11.70
N HIS A 38 9.81 -11.42 -12.46
CA HIS A 38 10.33 -10.28 -13.21
C HIS A 38 9.90 -8.96 -12.58
N ALA A 39 10.78 -7.98 -12.60
CA ALA A 39 10.50 -6.63 -12.13
C ALA A 39 10.65 -5.62 -13.27
N ILE A 40 9.85 -4.55 -13.21
CA ILE A 40 9.88 -3.46 -14.16
C ILE A 40 10.01 -2.16 -13.38
N VAL A 41 10.95 -1.31 -13.78
CA VAL A 41 11.09 0.04 -13.26
C VAL A 41 11.30 1.01 -14.43
N ALA A 42 10.67 2.18 -14.36
CA ALA A 42 10.80 3.21 -15.38
C ALA A 42 11.03 4.59 -14.75
N GLY A 43 12.01 5.32 -15.27
CA GLY A 43 12.38 6.64 -14.75
C GLY A 43 13.42 7.36 -15.61
N THR A 44 13.99 8.41 -15.06
CA THR A 44 15.04 9.19 -15.72
C THR A 44 16.29 9.18 -14.84
N ASP A 45 17.44 8.86 -15.43
CA ASP A 45 18.75 8.77 -14.77
C ASP A 45 18.76 7.76 -13.59
N ILE A 46 18.11 6.60 -13.77
CA ILE A 46 17.94 5.57 -12.74
C ILE A 46 18.91 4.40 -12.86
N LYS A 47 19.53 4.21 -14.00
CA LYS A 47 20.46 3.11 -14.29
C LYS A 47 21.60 3.07 -13.26
N GLY A 48 21.82 1.90 -12.64
CA GLY A 48 22.83 1.68 -11.61
C GLY A 48 22.48 2.26 -10.23
N LYS A 49 21.22 2.71 -10.03
CA LYS A 49 20.77 3.33 -8.77
C LYS A 49 19.60 2.62 -8.11
N VAL A 50 18.86 1.82 -8.86
CA VAL A 50 17.64 1.14 -8.38
C VAL A 50 17.81 -0.37 -8.25
N GLU A 51 18.81 -0.96 -8.90
CA GLU A 51 19.02 -2.40 -8.98
C GLU A 51 19.25 -3.01 -7.60
N ASP A 52 20.11 -2.42 -6.77
CA ASP A 52 20.41 -2.88 -5.41
C ASP A 52 19.20 -2.79 -4.46
N GLN A 53 18.17 -2.04 -4.84
CA GLN A 53 16.93 -1.90 -4.08
C GLN A 53 15.85 -2.92 -4.51
N ILE A 54 16.02 -3.58 -5.65
CA ILE A 54 15.04 -4.48 -6.28
C ILE A 54 15.54 -5.94 -6.27
N LEU A 55 16.77 -6.18 -6.69
CA LEU A 55 17.32 -7.52 -6.85
C LEU A 55 17.33 -8.36 -5.55
N PRO A 56 17.56 -7.79 -4.34
CA PRO A 56 17.57 -8.55 -3.11
C PRO A 56 16.24 -9.26 -2.76
N TYR A 57 15.15 -8.91 -3.43
CA TYR A 57 13.84 -9.56 -3.22
C TYR A 57 13.64 -10.83 -4.05
N GLY A 58 14.69 -11.36 -4.68
CA GLY A 58 14.66 -12.61 -5.44
C GLY A 58 14.14 -12.42 -6.87
N VAL A 59 14.44 -11.29 -7.47
CA VAL A 59 14.09 -10.99 -8.86
C VAL A 59 15.00 -11.75 -9.81
N ASP A 60 14.42 -12.51 -10.73
CA ASP A 60 15.15 -13.27 -11.75
C ASP A 60 15.54 -12.38 -12.93
N LYS A 61 14.65 -11.46 -13.34
CA LYS A 61 14.90 -10.53 -14.43
C LYS A 61 14.35 -9.14 -14.12
N LEU A 62 15.18 -8.12 -14.23
CA LEU A 62 14.83 -6.73 -14.00
C LEU A 62 14.92 -5.94 -15.30
N PHE A 63 13.81 -5.34 -15.72
CA PHE A 63 13.74 -4.41 -16.84
C PHE A 63 13.84 -2.98 -16.31
N VAL A 64 14.94 -2.28 -16.64
CA VAL A 64 15.18 -0.89 -16.28
C VAL A 64 14.98 0.00 -17.48
N PHE A 65 13.85 0.69 -17.56
CA PHE A 65 13.57 1.68 -18.59
C PHE A 65 14.07 3.04 -18.13
N ASP A 66 15.26 3.42 -18.57
CA ASP A 66 15.89 4.70 -18.28
C ASP A 66 15.78 5.64 -19.47
N GLY A 67 14.95 6.68 -19.36
CA GLY A 67 14.71 7.59 -20.48
C GLY A 67 14.22 8.97 -20.04
N LYS A 68 14.57 9.98 -20.84
CA LYS A 68 14.07 11.34 -20.62
C LYS A 68 12.54 11.39 -20.73
N GLY A 69 11.89 12.07 -19.77
CA GLY A 69 10.44 12.23 -19.74
C GLY A 69 9.68 11.09 -19.09
N LEU A 70 10.37 10.09 -18.53
CA LEU A 70 9.74 9.05 -17.68
C LEU A 70 9.63 9.46 -16.23
N PHE A 71 10.32 10.51 -15.80
CA PHE A 71 10.16 11.13 -14.50
C PHE A 71 10.05 12.66 -14.64
N PRO A 72 9.14 13.36 -13.94
CA PRO A 72 8.07 12.80 -13.10
C PRO A 72 7.06 11.94 -13.87
N TYR A 73 6.36 11.04 -13.16
CA TYR A 73 5.39 10.13 -13.75
C TYR A 73 4.35 10.86 -14.61
N THR A 74 4.14 10.33 -15.82
CA THR A 74 3.00 10.67 -16.70
C THR A 74 2.42 9.37 -17.24
N SER A 75 1.09 9.31 -17.38
CA SER A 75 0.37 8.05 -17.66
C SER A 75 0.77 7.38 -18.97
N ALA A 76 0.85 8.16 -20.07
CA ALA A 76 0.96 7.58 -21.41
C ALA A 76 2.29 6.82 -21.64
N PRO A 77 3.49 7.39 -21.36
CA PRO A 77 4.74 6.67 -21.58
C PRO A 77 4.85 5.39 -20.75
N HIS A 78 4.39 5.42 -19.48
CA HIS A 78 4.43 4.25 -18.63
C HIS A 78 3.41 3.18 -19.07
N THR A 79 2.25 3.59 -19.59
CA THR A 79 1.26 2.67 -20.19
C THR A 79 1.87 1.98 -21.40
N ASP A 80 2.49 2.72 -22.30
CA ASP A 80 3.11 2.17 -23.51
C ASP A 80 4.19 1.15 -23.16
N ILE A 81 5.08 1.47 -22.20
CA ILE A 81 6.11 0.54 -21.73
C ILE A 81 5.48 -0.78 -21.28
N LEU A 82 4.50 -0.73 -20.37
CA LEU A 82 3.92 -1.94 -19.82
C LEU A 82 3.13 -2.73 -20.85
N VAL A 83 2.34 -2.05 -21.69
CA VAL A 83 1.52 -2.71 -22.71
C VAL A 83 2.40 -3.41 -23.73
N ASN A 84 3.45 -2.75 -24.23
CA ASN A 84 4.32 -3.33 -25.23
C ASN A 84 5.19 -4.45 -24.65
N LEU A 85 5.74 -4.26 -23.44
CA LEU A 85 6.48 -5.32 -22.74
C LEU A 85 5.60 -6.54 -22.46
N PHE A 86 4.35 -6.34 -22.01
CA PHE A 86 3.45 -7.45 -21.72
C PHE A 86 2.94 -8.17 -22.97
N LYS A 87 2.90 -7.52 -24.13
CA LYS A 87 2.67 -8.18 -25.42
C LYS A 87 3.83 -9.08 -25.84
N GLU A 88 5.07 -8.71 -25.50
CA GLU A 88 6.27 -9.49 -25.79
C GLU A 88 6.44 -10.64 -24.79
N GLU A 89 6.43 -10.35 -23.51
CA GLU A 89 6.76 -11.30 -22.44
C GLU A 89 5.57 -12.18 -21.98
N GLN A 90 4.32 -11.80 -22.34
CA GLN A 90 3.10 -12.57 -22.06
C GLN A 90 2.97 -12.99 -20.57
N PRO A 91 3.00 -12.08 -19.59
CA PRO A 91 2.99 -12.45 -18.18
C PRO A 91 1.74 -13.23 -17.77
N GLN A 92 1.88 -14.16 -16.81
CA GLN A 92 0.76 -14.83 -16.15
C GLN A 92 0.07 -13.88 -15.17
N ILE A 93 0.87 -13.16 -14.37
CA ILE A 93 0.42 -12.25 -13.31
C ILE A 93 1.18 -10.93 -13.44
N ALA A 94 0.49 -9.82 -13.25
CA ALA A 94 1.11 -8.49 -13.17
C ALA A 94 0.58 -7.73 -11.95
N LEU A 95 1.50 -7.31 -11.07
CA LEU A 95 1.21 -6.64 -9.82
C LEU A 95 1.75 -5.22 -9.80
N MET A 96 1.01 -4.31 -9.16
CA MET A 96 1.43 -2.93 -8.90
C MET A 96 0.82 -2.41 -7.60
N GLY A 97 1.38 -1.36 -7.01
CA GLY A 97 0.83 -0.73 -5.81
C GLY A 97 -0.54 -0.09 -6.07
N ALA A 98 -1.45 -0.11 -5.09
CA ALA A 98 -2.70 0.65 -5.15
C ALA A 98 -2.47 2.11 -4.71
N THR A 99 -1.40 2.72 -5.18
CA THR A 99 -1.00 4.11 -5.01
C THR A 99 -1.74 5.02 -5.98
N VAL A 100 -1.47 6.31 -5.95
CA VAL A 100 -1.98 7.26 -6.96
C VAL A 100 -1.51 6.84 -8.36
N ILE A 101 -0.24 6.42 -8.50
CA ILE A 101 0.32 5.96 -9.78
C ILE A 101 -0.35 4.65 -10.22
N GLY A 102 -0.38 3.63 -9.38
CA GLY A 102 -0.91 2.34 -9.77
C GLY A 102 -2.42 2.35 -10.04
N ARG A 103 -3.17 3.23 -9.37
CA ARG A 103 -4.61 3.42 -9.63
C ARG A 103 -4.90 4.15 -10.94
N ASP A 104 -3.94 4.90 -11.49
CA ASP A 104 -4.01 5.47 -12.83
C ASP A 104 -3.48 4.49 -13.88
N LEU A 105 -2.30 3.92 -13.67
CA LEU A 105 -1.59 3.07 -14.62
C LEU A 105 -2.29 1.71 -14.84
N GLY A 106 -2.66 1.03 -13.75
CA GLY A 106 -3.23 -0.31 -13.79
C GLY A 106 -4.46 -0.45 -14.69
N PRO A 107 -5.50 0.38 -14.53
CA PRO A 107 -6.69 0.35 -15.40
C PRO A 107 -6.38 0.62 -16.87
N ARG A 108 -5.42 1.52 -17.17
CA ARG A 108 -5.01 1.83 -18.54
C ARG A 108 -4.36 0.63 -19.21
N VAL A 109 -3.41 0.00 -18.53
CA VAL A 109 -2.74 -1.22 -19.03
C VAL A 109 -3.73 -2.36 -19.19
N SER A 110 -4.57 -2.61 -18.19
CA SER A 110 -5.61 -3.63 -18.23
C SER A 110 -6.58 -3.45 -19.41
N SER A 111 -7.06 -2.23 -19.62
CA SER A 111 -7.95 -1.89 -20.74
C SER A 111 -7.27 -2.11 -22.10
N SER A 112 -6.01 -1.68 -22.25
CA SER A 112 -5.25 -1.82 -23.50
C SER A 112 -4.94 -3.27 -23.85
N LEU A 113 -4.83 -4.15 -22.85
CA LEU A 113 -4.60 -5.58 -23.02
C LEU A 113 -5.87 -6.41 -23.03
N THR A 114 -7.04 -5.78 -22.83
CA THR A 114 -8.32 -6.47 -22.67
C THR A 114 -8.24 -7.55 -21.57
N SER A 115 -7.55 -7.24 -20.48
CA SER A 115 -7.39 -8.12 -19.33
C SER A 115 -8.19 -7.60 -18.13
N GLY A 116 -8.39 -8.42 -17.09
CA GLY A 116 -9.06 -8.00 -15.86
C GLY A 116 -8.09 -7.45 -14.85
N LEU A 117 -8.49 -6.40 -14.12
CA LEU A 117 -7.75 -5.82 -13.01
C LEU A 117 -8.63 -5.79 -11.76
N THR A 118 -8.15 -6.35 -10.65
CA THR A 118 -8.76 -6.14 -9.34
C THR A 118 -8.01 -5.06 -8.60
N ALA A 119 -8.75 -4.01 -8.21
CA ALA A 119 -8.16 -2.87 -7.52
C ALA A 119 -8.18 -3.07 -6.00
N ASP A 120 -7.12 -2.56 -5.33
CA ASP A 120 -7.04 -2.40 -3.87
C ASP A 120 -7.10 -3.72 -3.09
N CYS A 121 -6.41 -4.75 -3.61
CA CYS A 121 -6.29 -6.05 -2.96
C CYS A 121 -5.52 -5.94 -1.65
N THR A 122 -5.91 -6.79 -0.68
CA THR A 122 -5.21 -6.94 0.60
C THR A 122 -4.53 -8.30 0.72
N GLN A 123 -4.94 -9.28 -0.10
CA GLN A 123 -4.35 -10.62 -0.12
C GLN A 123 -4.36 -11.19 -1.54
N LEU A 124 -3.35 -12.00 -1.85
CA LEU A 124 -3.18 -12.68 -3.14
C LEU A 124 -2.79 -14.13 -2.89
N GLU A 125 -3.44 -15.08 -3.56
CA GLU A 125 -3.16 -16.51 -3.40
C GLU A 125 -3.26 -17.22 -4.75
N ILE A 126 -2.61 -18.37 -4.88
CA ILE A 126 -2.80 -19.26 -6.03
C ILE A 126 -3.76 -20.37 -5.63
N GLY A 127 -4.73 -20.64 -6.48
CA GLY A 127 -5.72 -21.70 -6.28
C GLY A 127 -6.27 -22.25 -7.57
N GLU A 128 -7.33 -23.03 -7.47
CA GLU A 128 -8.07 -23.66 -8.56
C GLU A 128 -9.47 -23.04 -8.66
N TYR A 129 -10.02 -22.95 -9.85
CA TYR A 129 -11.35 -22.39 -10.05
C TYR A 129 -12.20 -23.23 -10.97
N ASP A 130 -13.36 -23.66 -10.48
CA ASP A 130 -14.38 -24.36 -11.25
C ASP A 130 -15.46 -23.41 -11.74
N ASP A 131 -15.47 -23.09 -13.02
CA ASP A 131 -16.58 -22.40 -13.64
C ASP A 131 -17.72 -23.38 -13.92
N LYS A 132 -18.66 -23.48 -12.98
CA LYS A 132 -19.82 -24.34 -13.08
C LYS A 132 -20.75 -23.99 -14.24
N LYS A 133 -20.74 -22.73 -14.72
CA LYS A 133 -21.58 -22.29 -15.84
C LYS A 133 -20.97 -22.69 -17.19
N ALA A 134 -19.66 -22.54 -17.33
CA ALA A 134 -18.92 -22.93 -18.51
C ALA A 134 -18.50 -24.40 -18.49
N GLY A 135 -18.61 -25.10 -17.36
CA GLY A 135 -18.14 -26.49 -17.19
C GLY A 135 -16.63 -26.63 -17.34
N LYS A 136 -15.88 -25.60 -16.98
CA LYS A 136 -14.41 -25.52 -17.10
C LYS A 136 -13.75 -25.52 -15.76
N HIS A 137 -12.65 -26.25 -15.64
CA HIS A 137 -11.72 -26.20 -14.51
C HIS A 137 -10.47 -25.41 -14.90
N TYR A 138 -9.97 -24.59 -13.99
CA TYR A 138 -8.79 -23.77 -14.18
C TYR A 138 -7.84 -23.95 -13.01
N ASP A 139 -6.61 -24.37 -13.30
CA ASP A 139 -5.51 -24.48 -12.36
C ASP A 139 -4.70 -23.19 -12.31
N ASN A 140 -4.03 -22.97 -11.18
CA ASN A 140 -3.06 -21.87 -11.03
C ASN A 140 -3.65 -20.48 -11.28
N ILE A 141 -4.86 -20.26 -10.77
CA ILE A 141 -5.55 -18.96 -10.83
C ILE A 141 -5.13 -18.08 -9.67
N LEU A 142 -4.91 -16.81 -9.96
CA LEU A 142 -4.67 -15.81 -8.93
C LEU A 142 -6.01 -15.44 -8.26
N TYR A 143 -6.13 -15.76 -6.97
CA TYR A 143 -7.17 -15.23 -6.11
C TYR A 143 -6.79 -13.82 -5.68
N GLN A 144 -7.61 -12.87 -6.10
CA GLN A 144 -7.43 -11.45 -5.87
C GLN A 144 -8.42 -11.05 -4.79
N ILE A 145 -7.95 -10.98 -3.55
CA ILE A 145 -8.78 -10.86 -2.36
C ILE A 145 -8.77 -9.39 -1.91
N ARG A 146 -9.95 -8.83 -1.77
CA ARG A 146 -10.12 -7.44 -1.32
C ARG A 146 -11.30 -7.30 -0.37
N PRO A 147 -11.25 -6.34 0.58
CA PRO A 147 -12.43 -5.97 1.36
C PRO A 147 -13.55 -5.46 0.44
N ALA A 148 -14.75 -5.96 0.64
CA ALA A 148 -15.98 -5.46 0.04
C ALA A 148 -16.68 -4.49 1.02
N PHE A 149 -17.93 -4.13 0.75
CA PHE A 149 -18.69 -3.19 1.55
C PHE A 149 -18.61 -3.48 3.06
N GLY A 150 -18.24 -2.47 3.83
CA GLY A 150 -18.28 -2.50 5.28
C GLY A 150 -17.13 -3.21 6.00
N GLY A 151 -16.09 -3.67 5.29
CA GLY A 151 -14.89 -4.28 5.91
C GLY A 151 -15.06 -5.72 6.42
N ASN A 152 -16.29 -6.14 6.73
CA ASN A 152 -16.59 -7.48 7.25
C ASN A 152 -16.83 -8.52 6.15
N ILE A 153 -16.89 -8.10 4.90
CA ILE A 153 -17.05 -8.97 3.73
C ILE A 153 -15.78 -8.90 2.91
N VAL A 154 -15.24 -10.06 2.60
CA VAL A 154 -14.08 -10.21 1.72
C VAL A 154 -14.56 -10.79 0.40
N ALA A 155 -14.20 -10.15 -0.72
CA ALA A 155 -14.47 -10.65 -2.05
C ALA A 155 -13.21 -11.30 -2.62
N THR A 156 -13.32 -12.56 -3.04
CA THR A 156 -12.31 -13.24 -3.84
C THR A 156 -12.70 -13.13 -5.30
N ILE A 157 -11.85 -12.47 -6.09
CA ILE A 157 -12.07 -12.21 -7.51
C ILE A 157 -11.08 -13.06 -8.30
N VAL A 158 -11.56 -13.68 -9.38
CA VAL A 158 -10.76 -14.48 -10.30
C VAL A 158 -10.92 -13.98 -11.73
N ASN A 159 -9.87 -14.09 -12.53
CA ASN A 159 -9.87 -13.77 -13.95
C ASN A 159 -9.28 -14.94 -14.74
N PRO A 160 -10.10 -15.97 -15.04
CA PRO A 160 -9.61 -17.23 -15.61
C PRO A 160 -9.23 -17.13 -17.09
N ASP A 161 -9.92 -16.31 -17.88
CA ASP A 161 -9.83 -16.35 -19.35
C ASP A 161 -8.76 -15.41 -19.94
N HIS A 162 -8.38 -14.36 -19.24
CA HIS A 162 -7.49 -13.33 -19.77
C HIS A 162 -6.15 -13.25 -19.01
N ARG A 163 -5.10 -12.82 -19.72
CA ARG A 163 -3.76 -12.63 -19.17
C ARG A 163 -3.22 -11.23 -19.56
N PRO A 164 -2.40 -10.64 -18.71
CA PRO A 164 -2.07 -11.06 -17.34
C PRO A 164 -3.27 -10.96 -16.38
N GLN A 165 -3.28 -11.77 -15.32
CA GLN A 165 -4.16 -11.55 -14.17
C GLN A 165 -3.59 -10.37 -13.38
N MET A 166 -4.28 -9.23 -13.39
CA MET A 166 -3.73 -8.00 -12.84
C MET A 166 -4.35 -7.64 -11.49
N ALA A 167 -3.53 -7.17 -10.58
CA ALA A 167 -3.98 -6.63 -9.30
C ALA A 167 -3.21 -5.36 -8.91
N THR A 168 -3.94 -4.37 -8.38
CA THR A 168 -3.29 -3.36 -7.54
C THR A 168 -3.44 -3.75 -6.08
N VAL A 169 -2.39 -3.57 -5.28
CA VAL A 169 -2.32 -4.01 -3.88
C VAL A 169 -2.11 -2.82 -2.97
N ARG A 170 -2.88 -2.77 -1.90
CA ARG A 170 -2.78 -1.71 -0.90
C ARG A 170 -1.40 -1.71 -0.23
N SER A 171 -0.82 -0.53 -0.02
CA SER A 171 0.45 -0.40 0.72
C SER A 171 0.28 -0.82 2.18
N GLY A 172 1.31 -1.47 2.74
CA GLY A 172 1.37 -1.83 4.15
C GLY A 172 0.58 -3.09 4.51
N VAL A 173 0.01 -3.82 3.53
CA VAL A 173 -0.74 -5.07 3.80
C VAL A 173 0.09 -6.32 3.51
N MET A 174 1.24 -6.18 2.88
CA MET A 174 2.13 -7.29 2.58
C MET A 174 3.47 -7.12 3.29
N GLN A 175 4.06 -8.24 3.69
CA GLN A 175 5.37 -8.22 4.36
C GLN A 175 6.47 -7.90 3.35
N LYS A 176 7.44 -7.10 3.78
CA LYS A 176 8.69 -6.85 3.08
C LYS A 176 9.79 -7.72 3.70
N ALA A 177 10.40 -8.59 2.90
CA ALA A 177 11.48 -9.46 3.35
C ALA A 177 12.48 -9.73 2.20
N ILE A 178 13.75 -9.65 2.50
CA ILE A 178 14.83 -10.04 1.59
C ILE A 178 14.72 -11.55 1.32
N TYR A 179 14.98 -11.94 0.07
CA TYR A 179 14.94 -13.34 -0.35
C TYR A 179 16.27 -14.03 -0.05
N GLU A 180 16.22 -15.10 0.73
CA GLU A 180 17.43 -15.86 1.13
C GLU A 180 17.84 -16.91 0.10
N GLY A 181 17.01 -17.16 -0.93
CA GLY A 181 17.30 -18.14 -1.98
C GLY A 181 18.14 -17.56 -3.12
N THR A 182 18.34 -18.38 -4.14
CA THR A 182 19.07 -17.98 -5.36
C THR A 182 18.10 -17.51 -6.42
N ALA A 183 18.35 -16.35 -7.04
CA ALA A 183 17.66 -15.82 -8.20
C ALA A 183 18.66 -15.51 -9.32
N LYS A 184 18.20 -15.44 -10.56
CA LYS A 184 19.08 -15.22 -11.72
C LYS A 184 19.68 -13.82 -11.75
N GLN A 185 18.96 -12.82 -11.28
CA GLN A 185 19.36 -11.41 -11.18
C GLN A 185 19.84 -10.81 -12.52
N GLU A 186 19.22 -11.23 -13.62
CA GLU A 186 19.49 -10.64 -14.94
C GLU A 186 18.96 -9.21 -14.97
N VAL A 187 19.78 -8.25 -15.40
CA VAL A 187 19.37 -6.85 -15.58
C VAL A 187 19.38 -6.50 -17.06
N VAL A 188 18.25 -6.02 -17.56
CA VAL A 188 18.06 -5.63 -18.95
C VAL A 188 17.73 -4.14 -19.01
N TYR A 189 18.36 -3.44 -19.94
CA TYR A 189 18.13 -2.01 -20.21
C TYR A 189 17.51 -1.85 -21.61
N PRO A 190 16.18 -1.96 -21.73
CA PRO A 190 15.54 -1.83 -23.02
C PRO A 190 15.67 -0.40 -23.56
N GLU A 191 15.78 -0.28 -24.86
CA GLU A 191 15.72 1.01 -25.53
C GLU A 191 14.31 1.58 -25.49
N VAL A 192 14.08 2.65 -24.73
CA VAL A 192 12.74 3.21 -24.46
C VAL A 192 11.98 3.55 -25.74
N SER A 193 12.66 4.04 -26.77
CA SER A 193 12.07 4.40 -28.09
C SER A 193 11.39 3.22 -28.80
N LYS A 194 11.69 1.98 -28.45
CA LYS A 194 11.02 0.79 -29.01
C LYS A 194 9.70 0.49 -28.32
N TYR A 195 9.51 1.01 -27.11
CA TYR A 195 8.33 0.72 -26.28
C TYR A 195 7.38 1.90 -26.19
N VAL A 196 7.86 3.13 -26.37
CA VAL A 196 7.09 4.36 -26.15
C VAL A 196 6.99 5.14 -27.47
N ASP A 197 5.75 5.42 -27.89
CA ASP A 197 5.49 6.29 -29.03
C ASP A 197 5.85 7.75 -28.67
N ALA A 198 6.38 8.50 -29.62
CA ALA A 198 6.69 9.92 -29.43
C ALA A 198 5.45 10.75 -29.02
N ALA A 199 4.26 10.37 -29.45
CA ALA A 199 3.01 11.01 -29.06
C ALA A 199 2.66 10.84 -27.57
N ALA A 200 3.20 9.81 -26.91
CA ALA A 200 2.99 9.60 -25.48
C ALA A 200 3.58 10.72 -24.60
N TYR A 201 4.57 11.47 -25.14
CA TYR A 201 5.19 12.60 -24.45
C TYR A 201 4.48 13.96 -24.71
N ALA A 202 3.23 13.93 -25.16
CA ALA A 202 2.45 15.16 -25.41
C ALA A 202 2.18 15.97 -24.12
N VAL A 203 2.14 15.31 -22.95
CA VAL A 203 1.98 15.96 -21.65
C VAL A 203 3.35 16.14 -20.99
N LYS A 204 3.63 17.36 -20.54
CA LYS A 204 4.85 17.69 -19.80
C LYS A 204 4.51 18.23 -18.42
N VAL A 205 5.18 17.73 -17.40
CA VAL A 205 5.12 18.30 -16.06
C VAL A 205 5.96 19.60 -16.07
N ILE A 206 5.31 20.73 -15.83
CA ILE A 206 5.96 22.04 -15.81
C ILE A 206 6.57 22.30 -14.43
N GLU A 207 5.83 21.96 -13.37
CA GLU A 207 6.25 22.18 -11.99
C GLU A 207 5.70 21.06 -11.09
N ARG A 208 6.46 20.69 -10.09
CA ARG A 208 6.09 19.69 -9.10
C ARG A 208 6.38 20.23 -7.70
N HIS A 209 5.32 20.39 -6.92
CA HIS A 209 5.43 20.73 -5.51
C HIS A 209 5.40 19.44 -4.68
N VAL A 210 6.47 19.19 -3.95
CA VAL A 210 6.57 18.05 -3.02
C VAL A 210 6.54 18.63 -1.61
N GLU A 211 5.45 18.41 -0.91
CA GLU A 211 5.39 18.68 0.52
C GLU A 211 6.21 17.63 1.26
N ALA A 212 7.13 18.08 2.12
CA ALA A 212 7.84 17.15 2.98
C ALA A 212 6.84 16.47 3.93
N ALA A 213 6.89 15.15 4.01
CA ALA A 213 6.07 14.41 4.97
C ALA A 213 6.40 14.92 6.39
N GLN A 214 5.42 15.56 7.03
CA GLN A 214 5.60 16.15 8.36
C GLN A 214 5.47 15.11 9.48
N ASN A 215 5.23 13.84 9.14
CA ASN A 215 5.03 12.76 10.10
C ASN A 215 5.51 11.41 9.52
N ASN A 216 5.75 10.46 10.41
CA ASN A 216 6.14 9.09 10.06
C ASN A 216 5.11 8.08 10.59
N LEU A 217 3.82 8.31 10.36
CA LEU A 217 2.76 7.45 10.86
C LEU A 217 2.91 5.97 10.45
N LYS A 218 3.35 5.70 9.22
CA LYS A 218 3.53 4.33 8.73
C LYS A 218 4.62 3.56 9.45
N GLY A 219 5.70 4.24 9.83
CA GLY A 219 6.85 3.62 10.50
C GLY A 219 6.82 3.73 12.01
N ALA A 220 5.79 4.36 12.58
CA ALA A 220 5.71 4.60 14.01
C ALA A 220 5.49 3.32 14.81
N ALA A 221 6.29 3.10 15.84
CA ALA A 221 6.09 2.00 16.79
C ALA A 221 4.88 2.20 17.69
N ILE A 222 4.53 3.46 17.98
CA ILE A 222 3.38 3.85 18.79
C ILE A 222 2.63 4.96 18.04
N VAL A 223 1.31 4.83 17.96
CA VAL A 223 0.42 5.86 17.40
C VAL A 223 -0.61 6.26 18.45
N VAL A 224 -0.71 7.58 18.69
CA VAL A 224 -1.78 8.19 19.50
C VAL A 224 -2.76 8.86 18.54
N ALA A 225 -3.96 8.34 18.39
CA ALA A 225 -4.93 8.84 17.42
C ALA A 225 -6.14 9.49 18.08
N GLY A 226 -6.51 10.67 17.57
CA GLY A 226 -7.67 11.42 18.05
C GLY A 226 -8.86 11.31 17.12
N GLY A 227 -10.05 11.10 17.72
CA GLY A 227 -11.33 11.18 17.03
C GLY A 227 -12.06 12.49 17.27
N TYR A 228 -13.30 12.57 16.77
CA TYR A 228 -14.18 13.72 17.02
C TYR A 228 -14.52 13.89 18.50
N GLY A 229 -14.47 12.79 19.28
CA GLY A 229 -14.67 12.82 20.74
C GLY A 229 -13.60 13.56 21.55
N VAL A 230 -12.49 13.99 20.91
CA VAL A 230 -11.50 14.91 21.51
C VAL A 230 -12.08 16.32 21.71
N GLY A 231 -13.09 16.70 20.92
CA GLY A 231 -13.94 17.87 21.11
C GLY A 231 -13.45 19.16 20.46
N SER A 232 -12.15 19.42 20.37
CA SER A 232 -11.64 20.64 19.71
C SER A 232 -10.21 20.48 19.22
N LYS A 233 -9.76 21.45 18.42
CA LYS A 233 -8.38 21.54 17.95
C LYS A 233 -7.40 21.75 19.11
N GLU A 234 -7.78 22.56 20.09
CA GLU A 234 -6.96 22.86 21.28
C GLU A 234 -6.73 21.58 22.11
N ASN A 235 -7.74 20.71 22.21
CA ASN A 235 -7.61 19.47 22.93
C ASN A 235 -6.67 18.46 22.23
N PHE A 236 -6.48 18.56 20.91
CA PHE A 236 -5.47 17.77 20.20
C PHE A 236 -4.06 18.03 20.69
N GLU A 237 -3.78 19.20 21.27
CA GLU A 237 -2.48 19.51 21.88
C GLU A 237 -2.12 18.49 22.97
N THR A 238 -3.10 18.00 23.72
CA THR A 238 -2.88 16.97 24.75
C THR A 238 -2.46 15.62 24.13
N LEU A 239 -2.96 15.29 22.91
CA LEU A 239 -2.50 14.10 22.21
C LEU A 239 -1.04 14.25 21.77
N PHE A 240 -0.65 15.42 21.28
CA PHE A 240 0.74 15.70 20.92
C PHE A 240 1.65 15.61 22.15
N GLN A 241 1.23 16.13 23.31
CA GLN A 241 1.97 16.01 24.55
C GLN A 241 2.12 14.55 25.02
N LEU A 242 1.09 13.72 24.86
CA LEU A 242 1.17 12.29 25.15
C LEU A 242 2.11 11.58 24.15
N ALA A 243 1.98 11.90 22.87
CA ALA A 243 2.82 11.33 21.83
C ALA A 243 4.31 11.67 22.04
N ASP A 244 4.63 12.91 22.40
CA ASP A 244 5.99 13.33 22.72
C ASP A 244 6.59 12.50 23.86
N VAL A 245 5.84 12.33 24.95
CA VAL A 245 6.27 11.56 26.12
C VAL A 245 6.47 10.07 25.80
N LEU A 246 5.69 9.52 24.87
CA LEU A 246 5.75 8.11 24.44
C LEU A 246 6.68 7.89 23.24
N HIS A 247 7.27 8.94 22.67
CA HIS A 247 7.98 8.90 21.38
C HIS A 247 7.10 8.32 20.28
N ALA A 248 5.83 8.75 20.23
CA ALA A 248 4.80 8.27 19.33
C ALA A 248 4.50 9.30 18.23
N GLU A 249 3.83 8.85 17.16
CA GLU A 249 3.24 9.74 16.15
C GLU A 249 1.76 9.99 16.46
N VAL A 250 1.29 11.19 16.06
CA VAL A 250 -0.13 11.55 16.23
C VAL A 250 -0.89 11.29 14.94
N GLY A 251 -1.92 10.43 15.02
CA GLY A 251 -2.89 10.19 13.97
C GLY A 251 -4.27 10.75 14.29
N ALA A 252 -5.20 10.66 13.33
CA ALA A 252 -6.56 11.12 13.54
C ALA A 252 -7.59 10.32 12.74
N SER A 253 -8.84 10.33 13.20
CA SER A 253 -9.97 9.89 12.39
C SER A 253 -10.31 10.94 11.32
N ARG A 254 -10.99 10.50 10.26
CA ARG A 254 -11.47 11.39 9.19
C ARG A 254 -12.31 12.55 9.74
N ALA A 255 -13.18 12.30 10.70
CA ALA A 255 -14.05 13.33 11.28
C ALA A 255 -13.27 14.47 11.95
N ALA A 256 -12.14 14.17 12.58
CA ALA A 256 -11.26 15.20 13.16
C ALA A 256 -10.50 15.99 12.09
N VAL A 257 -10.12 15.34 10.99
CA VAL A 257 -9.51 16.00 9.82
C VAL A 257 -10.51 16.90 9.11
N ASP A 258 -11.72 16.40 8.84
CA ASP A 258 -12.79 17.17 8.19
C ASP A 258 -13.22 18.38 9.04
N ALA A 259 -13.07 18.29 10.38
CA ALA A 259 -13.28 19.42 11.30
C ALA A 259 -12.11 20.44 11.30
N GLY A 260 -11.03 20.18 10.56
CA GLY A 260 -9.85 21.06 10.46
C GLY A 260 -8.97 21.09 11.72
N TRP A 261 -9.09 20.09 12.61
CA TRP A 261 -8.29 20.03 13.83
C TRP A 261 -6.87 19.53 13.61
N ILE A 262 -6.67 18.73 12.55
CA ILE A 262 -5.38 18.15 12.21
C ILE A 262 -5.27 17.98 10.68
N PRO A 263 -4.07 18.06 10.09
CA PRO A 263 -3.89 17.93 8.63
C PRO A 263 -4.25 16.53 8.11
N THR A 264 -4.60 16.46 6.82
CA THR A 264 -5.05 15.23 6.14
C THR A 264 -4.00 14.13 6.07
N ASP A 265 -2.73 14.47 6.05
CA ASP A 265 -1.60 13.54 6.04
C ASP A 265 -1.49 12.70 7.33
N ARG A 266 -2.22 13.09 8.40
CA ARG A 266 -2.36 12.36 9.66
C ARG A 266 -3.63 11.53 9.76
N GLN A 267 -4.44 11.47 8.70
CA GLN A 267 -5.66 10.67 8.69
C GLN A 267 -5.33 9.17 8.65
N VAL A 268 -5.84 8.43 9.64
CA VAL A 268 -5.77 6.96 9.69
C VAL A 268 -7.09 6.37 9.21
N GLY A 269 -7.04 5.39 8.31
CA GLY A 269 -8.23 4.71 7.81
C GLY A 269 -8.11 4.28 6.35
N GLN A 270 -9.19 3.75 5.82
CA GLN A 270 -9.28 3.22 4.44
C GLN A 270 -8.91 4.26 3.36
N THR A 271 -9.25 5.52 3.58
CA THR A 271 -8.95 6.63 2.65
C THR A 271 -7.77 7.49 3.09
N GLY A 272 -7.10 7.11 4.15
CA GLY A 272 -5.92 7.76 4.69
C GLY A 272 -4.71 6.81 4.74
N VAL A 273 -3.92 6.95 5.79
CA VAL A 273 -2.76 6.10 6.04
C VAL A 273 -3.20 4.82 6.74
N THR A 274 -2.76 3.66 6.26
CA THR A 274 -2.83 2.39 6.99
C THR A 274 -1.58 2.26 7.85
N VAL A 275 -1.75 1.93 9.14
CA VAL A 275 -0.69 1.85 10.14
C VAL A 275 -0.71 0.49 10.86
N HIS A 276 0.48 0.01 11.25
CA HIS A 276 0.65 -1.26 11.97
C HIS A 276 1.62 -1.06 13.16
N PRO A 277 1.31 -0.11 14.09
CA PRO A 277 2.18 0.14 15.23
C PRO A 277 2.13 -1.04 16.21
N LYS A 278 3.15 -1.12 17.06
CA LYS A 278 3.11 -2.04 18.21
C LYS A 278 2.00 -1.68 19.19
N VAL A 279 1.71 -0.38 19.34
CA VAL A 279 0.63 0.12 20.21
C VAL A 279 -0.13 1.23 19.49
N TYR A 280 -1.45 1.09 19.42
CA TYR A 280 -2.38 2.10 18.92
C TYR A 280 -3.29 2.59 20.03
N ILE A 281 -3.24 3.88 20.36
CA ILE A 281 -4.07 4.50 21.41
C ILE A 281 -5.16 5.31 20.72
N ALA A 282 -6.39 4.83 20.74
CA ALA A 282 -7.56 5.47 20.13
C ALA A 282 -8.27 6.36 21.16
N CYS A 283 -8.19 7.69 21.00
CA CYS A 283 -8.74 8.68 21.91
C CYS A 283 -10.01 9.32 21.33
N GLY A 284 -11.17 9.04 21.90
CA GLY A 284 -12.45 9.61 21.45
C GLY A 284 -12.80 9.24 20.00
N ILE A 285 -12.43 8.04 19.57
CA ILE A 285 -12.73 7.48 18.24
C ILE A 285 -13.91 6.54 18.35
N SER A 286 -14.92 6.71 17.49
CA SER A 286 -16.10 5.83 17.49
C SER A 286 -15.81 4.41 16.99
N GLY A 287 -14.84 4.25 16.08
CA GLY A 287 -14.52 2.94 15.51
C GLY A 287 -15.39 2.58 14.31
N GLN A 288 -15.67 3.55 13.44
CA GLN A 288 -16.26 3.25 12.15
C GLN A 288 -15.33 2.33 11.36
N ILE A 289 -15.91 1.45 10.57
CA ILE A 289 -15.23 0.38 9.84
C ILE A 289 -14.11 0.91 8.93
N GLN A 290 -14.29 2.11 8.37
CA GLN A 290 -13.28 2.75 7.52
C GLN A 290 -12.04 3.17 8.32
N HIS A 291 -12.20 3.53 9.60
CA HIS A 291 -11.08 3.82 10.48
C HIS A 291 -10.40 2.53 10.94
N ILE A 292 -11.19 1.56 11.38
CA ILE A 292 -10.72 0.24 11.81
C ILE A 292 -9.85 -0.42 10.72
N ALA A 293 -10.27 -0.38 9.46
CA ALA A 293 -9.52 -0.92 8.33
C ALA A 293 -8.10 -0.33 8.16
N GLY A 294 -7.83 0.82 8.76
CA GLY A 294 -6.50 1.45 8.73
C GLY A 294 -5.62 1.15 9.94
N MET A 295 -6.12 0.44 10.99
CA MET A 295 -5.35 0.25 12.22
C MET A 295 -5.58 -1.10 12.93
N GLN A 296 -6.49 -1.93 12.47
CA GLN A 296 -6.88 -3.19 13.14
C GLN A 296 -5.73 -4.18 13.30
N ASP A 297 -4.70 -4.12 12.45
CA ASP A 297 -3.54 -5.01 12.50
C ASP A 297 -2.42 -4.44 13.42
N SER A 298 -2.75 -3.51 14.31
CA SER A 298 -1.86 -3.03 15.37
C SER A 298 -1.61 -4.13 16.41
N GLY A 299 -0.42 -4.13 17.02
CA GLY A 299 -0.04 -5.17 17.99
C GLY A 299 -0.89 -5.13 19.28
N ILE A 300 -1.17 -3.93 19.80
CA ILE A 300 -2.04 -3.67 20.96
C ILE A 300 -2.89 -2.45 20.62
N ILE A 301 -4.18 -2.55 20.86
CA ILE A 301 -5.15 -1.46 20.68
C ILE A 301 -5.71 -1.06 22.05
N ILE A 302 -5.53 0.23 22.38
CA ILE A 302 -6.07 0.82 23.61
C ILE A 302 -7.15 1.83 23.22
N SER A 303 -8.37 1.65 23.67
CA SER A 303 -9.47 2.60 23.48
C SER A 303 -9.68 3.46 24.73
N ILE A 304 -9.72 4.78 24.55
CA ILE A 304 -10.13 5.75 25.56
C ILE A 304 -11.39 6.42 25.04
N ASN A 305 -12.53 6.10 25.64
CA ASN A 305 -13.82 6.56 25.16
C ASN A 305 -14.81 6.76 26.33
N ASN A 306 -15.63 7.78 26.25
CA ASN A 306 -16.73 8.00 27.21
C ASN A 306 -18.01 7.25 26.81
N ASP A 307 -18.10 6.73 25.57
CA ASP A 307 -19.17 5.85 25.12
C ASP A 307 -18.73 4.39 25.32
N PRO A 308 -19.37 3.66 26.26
CA PRO A 308 -19.04 2.25 26.52
C PRO A 308 -19.40 1.34 25.34
N ASP A 309 -20.35 1.74 24.51
CA ASP A 309 -20.85 0.96 23.37
C ASP A 309 -20.15 1.34 22.05
N ALA A 310 -19.13 2.19 22.08
CA ALA A 310 -18.37 2.57 20.89
C ALA A 310 -17.80 1.33 20.17
N PRO A 311 -17.99 1.16 18.86
CA PRO A 311 -17.52 -0.01 18.11
C PRO A 311 -16.02 -0.28 18.23
N ILE A 312 -15.20 0.76 18.45
CA ILE A 312 -13.75 0.60 18.67
C ILE A 312 -13.45 -0.29 19.89
N ASN A 313 -14.31 -0.29 20.91
CA ASN A 313 -14.13 -1.07 22.13
C ASN A 313 -14.21 -2.58 21.87
N GLN A 314 -14.87 -3.00 20.78
CA GLN A 314 -15.02 -4.42 20.42
C GLN A 314 -13.72 -5.03 19.87
N ILE A 315 -12.81 -4.19 19.37
CA ILE A 315 -11.53 -4.63 18.81
C ILE A 315 -10.34 -4.23 19.68
N ALA A 316 -10.59 -3.44 20.75
CA ALA A 316 -9.54 -2.98 21.63
C ALA A 316 -9.14 -4.08 22.63
N ASP A 317 -7.83 -4.25 22.85
CA ASP A 317 -7.29 -5.12 23.90
C ASP A 317 -7.52 -4.53 25.28
N TYR A 318 -7.51 -3.19 25.38
CA TYR A 318 -7.78 -2.46 26.62
C TYR A 318 -8.77 -1.33 26.39
N VAL A 319 -9.79 -1.26 27.20
CA VAL A 319 -10.81 -0.19 27.17
C VAL A 319 -10.75 0.63 28.45
N ILE A 320 -10.51 1.93 28.29
CA ILE A 320 -10.58 2.91 29.37
C ILE A 320 -11.85 3.72 29.15
N ASN A 321 -12.87 3.45 29.97
CA ASN A 321 -14.12 4.21 29.94
C ASN A 321 -13.92 5.53 30.71
N GLY A 322 -13.85 6.64 29.97
CA GLY A 322 -13.60 7.96 30.55
C GLY A 322 -13.45 9.05 29.50
N ASP A 323 -13.51 10.28 29.99
CA ASP A 323 -13.31 11.45 29.14
C ASP A 323 -11.82 11.61 28.78
N VAL A 324 -11.56 11.85 27.48
CA VAL A 324 -10.20 12.01 26.93
C VAL A 324 -9.44 13.13 27.64
N GLY A 325 -10.13 14.27 27.92
CA GLY A 325 -9.55 15.43 28.59
C GLY A 325 -9.17 15.18 30.05
N GLU A 326 -9.77 14.16 30.69
CA GLU A 326 -9.40 13.75 32.05
C GLU A 326 -8.35 12.64 32.09
N VAL A 327 -8.44 11.68 31.15
CA VAL A 327 -7.58 10.49 31.13
C VAL A 327 -6.17 10.83 30.66
N LEU A 328 -6.02 11.58 29.55
CA LEU A 328 -4.69 11.87 28.96
C LEU A 328 -3.76 12.64 29.89
N PRO A 329 -4.19 13.70 30.62
CA PRO A 329 -3.31 14.39 31.55
C PRO A 329 -2.80 13.48 32.69
N LYS A 330 -3.65 12.53 33.16
CA LYS A 330 -3.27 11.55 34.17
C LYS A 330 -2.22 10.57 33.63
N MET A 331 -2.40 10.09 32.38
CA MET A 331 -1.41 9.22 31.71
C MET A 331 -0.06 9.94 31.54
N ILE A 332 -0.07 11.16 31.03
CA ILE A 332 1.14 11.97 30.85
C ILE A 332 1.89 12.17 32.17
N LYS A 333 1.15 12.53 33.22
CA LYS A 333 1.72 12.73 34.57
C LYS A 333 2.34 11.44 35.11
N TYR A 334 1.60 10.32 35.01
CA TYR A 334 2.06 9.03 35.51
C TYR A 334 3.34 8.58 34.77
N TYR A 335 3.36 8.69 33.44
CA TYR A 335 4.52 8.29 32.65
C TYR A 335 5.75 9.14 32.98
N LYS A 336 5.61 10.48 33.03
CA LYS A 336 6.72 11.39 33.42
C LYS A 336 7.28 11.09 34.81
N GLN A 337 6.48 10.55 35.72
CA GLN A 337 6.93 10.20 37.07
C GLN A 337 7.62 8.84 37.15
N ASN A 338 7.29 7.91 36.25
CA ASN A 338 7.72 6.50 36.31
C ASN A 338 8.66 6.07 35.18
N SER A 339 8.80 6.83 34.10
CA SER A 339 9.82 6.58 33.08
C SER A 339 11.16 7.17 33.58
N LYS A 340 12.07 6.29 33.97
CA LYS A 340 13.47 6.60 34.26
C LYS A 340 14.36 6.22 33.10
#